data_0b23eea3d2d93aa1c524cc2fb1bef947
#
_entry.id   0b23eea3d2d93aa1c524cc2fb1bef947
#
_cell.length_a   1.000
_cell.length_b   1.000
_cell.length_c   1.000
_cell.angle_alpha   90.00
_cell.angle_beta   90.00
_cell.angle_gamma   90.00
#
_symmetry.space_group_name_H-M   'P 1'
#
loop_
_entity.id
_entity.type
_entity.pdbx_description
1 polymer ?
#
loop_
_entity_poly.entity_id
_entity_poly.type
_entity_poly.pdbx_seq_one_letter_code
_entity_poly.pdbx_strand_id
1 'polypeptide(L)'
;MKNSILLKLITPNEEETFTEVSQVTFRLADGNYTVLPNHARAVFFITPGTVRIFDGEEKYRVASYGTVRVDDNKVVLSSDFIVKEDDLERAQLIHSKAIEEEKSHRARSYKELLESTVALNRALNHLEEKKD
;
A
#
# COMPACT_ATOMS: atom_id res chain seq x y z
N MET A 1 2.92 28.28 12.07
CA MET A 1 3.03 26.81 11.98
C MET A 1 1.75 26.17 12.47
N LYS A 2 1.27 25.20 11.73
CA LYS A 2 0.12 24.39 12.17
C LYS A 2 0.61 23.27 13.09
N ASN A 3 -0.14 22.97 14.14
CA ASN A 3 0.19 21.92 15.09
C ASN A 3 -0.56 20.62 14.82
N SER A 4 -1.33 20.57 13.75
CA SER A 4 -2.16 19.42 13.43
C SER A 4 -2.23 19.14 11.94
N ILE A 5 -2.61 17.91 11.63
CA ILE A 5 -2.77 17.39 10.28
C ILE A 5 -4.24 17.15 10.02
N LEU A 6 -4.69 17.49 8.82
CA LEU A 6 -5.98 17.05 8.29
C LEU A 6 -5.73 15.71 7.58
N LEU A 7 -6.26 14.64 8.12
CA LEU A 7 -6.09 13.29 7.56
C LEU A 7 -7.38 12.83 6.89
N LYS A 8 -7.26 12.37 5.66
CA LYS A 8 -8.34 11.72 4.93
C LYS A 8 -7.96 10.30 4.58
N LEU A 9 -8.84 9.37 4.90
CA LEU A 9 -8.74 7.97 4.51
C LEU A 9 -9.78 7.72 3.43
N ILE A 10 -9.32 7.34 2.24
CA ILE A 10 -10.18 7.21 1.07
C ILE A 10 -10.13 5.79 0.53
N THR A 11 -11.31 5.19 0.39
CA THR A 11 -11.51 3.95 -0.35
C THR A 11 -12.50 4.21 -1.49
N PRO A 12 -12.68 3.28 -2.43
CA PRO A 12 -13.68 3.47 -3.49
C PRO A 12 -15.11 3.73 -2.99
N ASN A 13 -15.45 3.25 -1.79
CA ASN A 13 -16.82 3.32 -1.24
C ASN A 13 -16.97 4.28 -0.07
N GLU A 14 -15.89 4.69 0.59
CA GLU A 14 -15.94 5.46 1.82
C GLU A 14 -14.86 6.53 1.88
N GLU A 15 -15.15 7.59 2.62
CA GLU A 15 -14.17 8.61 2.97
C GLU A 15 -14.33 8.91 4.46
N GLU A 16 -13.22 8.89 5.19
CA GLU A 16 -13.18 9.23 6.61
C GLU A 16 -12.21 10.38 6.81
N THR A 17 -12.61 11.40 7.59
CA THR A 17 -11.80 12.60 7.82
C THR A 17 -11.51 12.77 9.30
N PHE A 18 -10.25 13.06 9.62
CA PHE A 18 -9.78 13.40 10.96
C PHE A 18 -9.15 14.79 10.90
N THR A 19 -9.62 15.71 11.75
CA THR A 19 -9.28 17.13 11.61
C THR A 19 -8.10 17.61 12.46
N GLU A 20 -7.83 16.99 13.59
CA GLU A 20 -6.78 17.45 14.52
C GLU A 20 -5.79 16.32 14.85
N VAL A 21 -5.21 15.77 13.82
CA VAL A 21 -4.26 14.66 13.96
C VAL A 21 -2.88 15.21 14.28
N SER A 22 -2.26 14.71 15.35
CA SER A 22 -0.90 15.07 15.72
C SER A 22 0.15 14.16 15.12
N GLN A 23 -0.22 12.92 14.78
CA GLN A 23 0.67 12.02 14.04
C GLN A 23 -0.12 10.90 13.37
N VAL A 24 0.40 10.43 12.26
CA VAL A 24 -0.12 9.25 11.57
C VAL A 24 1.04 8.34 11.21
N THR A 25 0.91 7.06 11.53
CA THR A 25 1.93 6.04 11.26
C THR A 25 1.33 4.97 10.35
N PHE A 26 2.07 4.63 9.30
CA PHE A 26 1.65 3.62 8.34
C PHE A 26 2.84 2.73 7.97
N ARG A 27 2.55 1.61 7.33
CA ARG A 27 3.57 0.63 6.99
C ARG A 27 4.04 0.78 5.55
N LEU A 28 5.36 0.89 5.40
CA LEU A 28 6.05 0.79 4.13
C LEU A 28 6.71 -0.59 3.99
N ALA A 29 7.24 -0.89 2.83
CA ALA A 29 7.90 -2.17 2.58
C ALA A 29 9.08 -2.45 3.52
N ASP A 30 9.79 -1.40 3.94
CA ASP A 30 10.97 -1.47 4.80
C ASP A 30 10.71 -1.11 6.26
N GLY A 31 9.47 -0.93 6.66
CA GLY A 31 9.11 -0.64 8.05
C GLY A 31 8.04 0.41 8.19
N ASN A 32 7.77 0.80 9.43
CA ASN A 32 6.78 1.84 9.73
C ASN A 32 7.35 3.23 9.51
N TYR A 33 6.48 4.14 9.09
CA TYR A 33 6.82 5.54 8.88
C TYR A 33 5.78 6.43 9.55
N THR A 34 6.24 7.47 10.25
CA THR A 34 5.36 8.42 10.94
C THR A 34 5.44 9.80 10.30
N VAL A 35 4.28 10.37 9.99
CA VAL A 35 4.15 11.75 9.52
C VAL A 35 3.71 12.62 10.68
N LEU A 36 4.46 13.69 10.92
CA LEU A 36 4.17 14.72 11.92
C LEU A 36 3.72 16.01 11.22
N PRO A 37 3.11 16.96 11.95
CA PRO A 37 2.77 18.27 11.38
C PRO A 37 4.00 18.95 10.76
N ASN A 38 3.76 19.71 9.70
CA ASN A 38 4.81 20.41 8.96
C ASN A 38 5.81 19.50 8.22
N HIS A 39 5.39 18.28 7.94
CA HIS A 39 6.18 17.37 7.12
C HIS A 39 6.29 17.90 5.68
N ALA A 40 7.45 17.71 5.07
CA ALA A 40 7.65 18.07 3.67
C ALA A 40 6.70 17.30 2.75
N ARG A 41 6.41 17.85 1.58
CA ARG A 41 5.61 17.16 0.56
C ARG A 41 6.25 15.83 0.21
N ALA A 42 5.42 14.80 0.16
CA ALA A 42 5.89 13.46 -0.14
C ALA A 42 4.75 12.57 -0.61
N VAL A 43 5.11 11.51 -1.31
CA VAL A 43 4.20 10.43 -1.68
C VAL A 43 4.84 9.12 -1.25
N PHE A 44 4.07 8.30 -0.55
CA PHE A 44 4.51 6.99 -0.07
C PHE A 44 3.62 5.90 -0.65
N PHE A 45 4.22 4.74 -0.91
CA PHE A 45 3.48 3.54 -1.28
C PHE A 45 3.40 2.64 -0.05
N ILE A 46 2.19 2.41 0.45
CA ILE A 46 1.97 1.63 1.66
C ILE A 46 1.72 0.16 1.34
N THR A 47 2.19 -0.69 2.24
CA THR A 47 1.93 -2.13 2.23
C THR A 47 0.83 -2.46 3.23
N PRO A 48 0.17 -3.63 3.12
CA PRO A 48 -0.88 -3.99 4.07
C PRO A 48 -0.41 -3.94 5.51
N GLY A 49 -1.17 -3.31 6.37
CA GLY A 49 -0.84 -3.20 7.77
C GLY A 49 -1.70 -2.19 8.51
N THR A 50 -1.33 -1.95 9.76
CA THR A 50 -2.06 -1.06 10.66
C THR A 50 -1.64 0.39 10.42
N VAL A 51 -2.64 1.25 10.34
CA VAL A 51 -2.48 2.70 10.34
C VAL A 51 -2.84 3.20 11.73
N ARG A 52 -1.88 3.85 12.39
CA ARG A 52 -2.09 4.43 13.72
C ARG A 52 -2.32 5.93 13.57
N ILE A 53 -3.39 6.42 14.17
CA ILE A 53 -3.80 7.80 14.12
C ILE A 53 -3.91 8.33 15.54
N PHE A 54 -3.20 9.41 15.82
CA PHE A 54 -3.26 10.04 17.12
C PHE A 54 -3.81 11.47 16.99
N ASP A 55 -5.01 11.68 17.55
CA ASP A 55 -5.70 12.97 17.54
C ASP A 55 -6.08 13.42 18.96
N GLY A 56 -5.28 13.06 19.95
CA GLY A 56 -5.60 13.11 21.37
C GLY A 56 -5.99 11.75 21.92
N GLU A 57 -6.46 10.85 21.06
CA GLU A 57 -6.73 9.45 21.34
C GLU A 57 -6.08 8.60 20.27
N GLU A 58 -5.59 7.42 20.64
CA GLU A 58 -5.08 6.48 19.65
C GLU A 58 -6.23 5.78 18.94
N LYS A 59 -6.20 5.86 17.61
CA LYS A 59 -7.14 5.19 16.73
C LYS A 59 -6.37 4.33 15.76
N TYR A 60 -6.95 3.20 15.38
CA TYR A 60 -6.31 2.23 14.49
C TYR A 60 -7.23 1.91 13.33
N ARG A 61 -6.61 1.73 12.18
CA ARG A 61 -7.26 1.24 10.97
C ARG A 61 -6.35 0.19 10.36
N VAL A 62 -6.89 -0.74 9.62
CA VAL A 62 -6.11 -1.69 8.83
C VAL A 62 -6.35 -1.39 7.37
N ALA A 63 -5.27 -1.12 6.66
CA ALA A 63 -5.32 -0.78 5.24
C ALA A 63 -4.64 -1.84 4.39
N SER A 64 -5.09 -1.98 3.16
CA SER A 64 -4.45 -2.76 2.11
C SER A 64 -3.36 -1.92 1.43
N TYR A 65 -2.84 -2.36 0.29
CA TYR A 65 -1.95 -1.57 -0.53
C TYR A 65 -2.59 -0.25 -0.90
N GLY A 66 -1.80 0.79 -0.98
CA GLY A 66 -2.29 2.10 -1.34
C GLY A 66 -1.20 3.14 -1.38
N THR A 67 -1.61 4.38 -1.36
CA THR A 67 -0.69 5.53 -1.38
C THR A 67 -1.02 6.49 -0.24
N VAL A 68 0.01 7.17 0.26
CA VAL A 68 -0.13 8.29 1.19
C VAL A 68 0.49 9.51 0.54
N ARG A 69 -0.30 10.57 0.44
CA ARG A 69 0.16 11.84 -0.09
C ARG A 69 0.17 12.89 1.02
N VAL A 70 1.31 13.53 1.22
CA VAL A 70 1.48 14.60 2.21
C VAL A 70 1.64 15.92 1.47
N ASP A 71 0.78 16.90 1.79
CA ASP A 71 0.83 18.23 1.19
C ASP A 71 0.26 19.25 2.17
N ASP A 72 1.12 20.16 2.66
CA ASP A 72 0.76 21.31 3.51
C ASP A 72 -0.15 20.93 4.69
N ASN A 73 0.29 20.01 5.56
CA ASN A 73 -0.46 19.50 6.71
C ASN A 73 -1.78 18.79 6.34
N LYS A 74 -1.90 18.38 5.10
CA LYS A 74 -2.98 17.54 4.63
C LYS A 74 -2.38 16.19 4.21
N VAL A 75 -2.89 15.12 4.78
CA VAL A 75 -2.45 13.77 4.47
C VAL A 75 -3.64 13.00 3.92
N VAL A 76 -3.49 12.46 2.73
CA VAL A 76 -4.50 11.64 2.07
C VAL A 76 -3.97 10.23 1.90
N LEU A 77 -4.58 9.29 2.58
CA LEU A 77 -4.28 7.87 2.46
C LEU A 77 -5.38 7.22 1.63
N SER A 78 -5.00 6.68 0.49
CA SER A 78 -5.93 6.01 -0.43
C SER A 78 -5.58 4.53 -0.51
N SER A 79 -6.58 3.67 -0.31
CA SER A 79 -6.42 2.23 -0.37
C SER A 79 -7.72 1.59 -0.88
N ASP A 80 -7.62 0.38 -1.41
CA ASP A 80 -8.80 -0.36 -1.83
C ASP A 80 -9.66 -0.77 -0.64
N PHE A 81 -9.04 -1.04 0.50
CA PHE A 81 -9.72 -1.47 1.72
C PHE A 81 -9.11 -0.79 2.93
N ILE A 82 -9.98 -0.19 3.76
CA ILE A 82 -9.60 0.34 5.07
C ILE A 82 -10.71 -0.07 6.03
N VAL A 83 -10.35 -0.79 7.11
CA VAL A 83 -11.31 -1.23 8.11
C VAL A 83 -10.88 -0.81 9.50
N LYS A 84 -11.86 -0.68 10.38
CA LYS A 84 -11.62 -0.38 11.79
C LYS A 84 -11.13 -1.63 12.50
N GLU A 85 -10.27 -1.44 13.50
CA GLU A 85 -9.72 -2.54 14.27
C GLU A 85 -10.80 -3.33 15.05
N ASP A 86 -11.94 -2.71 15.33
CA ASP A 86 -13.10 -3.36 15.95
C ASP A 86 -13.67 -4.51 15.11
N ASP A 87 -13.36 -4.52 13.83
CA ASP A 87 -13.72 -5.56 12.87
C ASP A 87 -12.53 -6.49 12.61
N LEU A 88 -11.99 -7.11 13.67
CA LEU A 88 -10.80 -7.96 13.60
C LEU A 88 -10.90 -9.07 12.54
N GLU A 89 -12.06 -9.69 12.41
CA GLU A 89 -12.28 -10.76 11.42
C GLU A 89 -12.13 -10.20 10.00
N ARG A 90 -12.71 -9.05 9.73
CA ARG A 90 -12.58 -8.37 8.43
C ARG A 90 -11.15 -7.91 8.18
N ALA A 91 -10.51 -7.35 9.20
CA ALA A 91 -9.13 -6.90 9.10
C ALA A 91 -8.20 -8.08 8.78
N GLN A 92 -8.38 -9.21 9.45
CA GLN A 92 -7.61 -10.43 9.18
C GLN A 92 -7.88 -10.97 7.79
N LEU A 93 -9.14 -10.96 7.34
CA LEU A 93 -9.50 -11.42 6.01
C LEU A 93 -8.88 -10.55 4.92
N ILE A 94 -8.90 -9.23 5.08
CA ILE A 94 -8.28 -8.28 4.14
C ILE A 94 -6.78 -8.50 4.09
N HIS A 95 -6.13 -8.65 5.24
CA HIS A 95 -4.71 -8.90 5.31
C HIS A 95 -4.33 -10.23 4.63
N SER A 96 -5.08 -11.28 4.88
CA SER A 96 -4.89 -12.58 4.24
C SER A 96 -5.07 -12.51 2.72
N LYS A 97 -6.11 -11.82 2.24
CA LYS A 97 -6.35 -11.62 0.82
C LYS A 97 -5.22 -10.85 0.16
N ALA A 98 -4.74 -9.79 0.80
CA ALA A 98 -3.63 -8.99 0.27
C ALA A 98 -2.36 -9.83 0.13
N ILE A 99 -2.06 -10.68 1.11
CA ILE A 99 -0.92 -11.60 1.06
C ILE A 99 -1.09 -12.62 -0.07
N GLU A 100 -2.28 -13.20 -0.21
CA GLU A 100 -2.57 -14.17 -1.29
C GLU A 100 -2.46 -13.52 -2.67
N GLU A 101 -2.99 -12.33 -2.84
CA GLU A 101 -2.88 -11.57 -4.10
C GLU A 101 -1.43 -11.25 -4.42
N GLU A 102 -0.63 -10.85 -3.44
CA GLU A 102 0.79 -10.60 -3.62
C GLU A 102 1.54 -11.87 -4.06
N LYS A 103 1.29 -12.99 -3.39
CA LYS A 103 1.89 -14.28 -3.75
C LYS A 103 1.49 -14.72 -5.15
N SER A 104 0.22 -14.60 -5.50
CA SER A 104 -0.29 -14.93 -6.84
C SER A 104 0.34 -14.04 -7.91
N HIS A 105 0.47 -12.75 -7.64
CA HIS A 105 1.09 -11.80 -8.55
C HIS A 105 2.57 -12.12 -8.78
N ARG A 106 3.31 -12.41 -7.72
CA ARG A 106 4.73 -12.83 -7.83
C ARG A 106 4.88 -14.12 -8.61
N ALA A 107 4.02 -15.10 -8.33
CA ALA A 107 4.04 -16.38 -9.03
C ALA A 107 3.74 -16.21 -10.52
N ARG A 108 2.77 -15.38 -10.89
CA ARG A 108 2.45 -15.07 -12.29
C ARG A 108 3.60 -14.38 -12.98
N SER A 109 4.18 -13.35 -12.36
CA SER A 109 5.30 -12.60 -12.95
C SER A 109 6.48 -13.49 -13.21
N TYR A 110 6.81 -14.38 -12.28
CA TYR A 110 7.89 -15.33 -12.43
C TYR A 110 7.61 -16.33 -13.56
N LYS A 111 6.40 -16.87 -13.61
CA LYS A 111 5.98 -17.79 -14.66
C LYS A 111 6.03 -17.14 -16.05
N GLU A 112 5.52 -15.94 -16.19
CA GLU A 112 5.57 -15.16 -17.43
C GLU A 112 7.01 -14.93 -17.88
N LEU A 113 7.90 -14.58 -16.95
CA LEU A 113 9.31 -14.39 -17.25
C LEU A 113 9.96 -15.69 -17.77
N LEU A 114 9.69 -16.82 -17.12
CA LEU A 114 10.19 -18.12 -17.55
C LEU A 114 9.68 -18.50 -18.94
N GLU A 115 8.40 -18.32 -19.20
CA GLU A 115 7.79 -18.61 -20.50
C GLU A 115 8.40 -17.74 -21.61
N SER A 116 8.62 -16.46 -21.34
CA SER A 116 9.27 -15.53 -22.27
C SER A 116 10.71 -15.96 -22.56
N THR A 117 11.46 -16.39 -21.55
CA THR A 117 12.83 -16.87 -21.70
C THR A 117 12.89 -18.13 -22.54
N VAL A 118 12.00 -19.09 -22.29
CA VAL A 118 11.92 -20.33 -23.07
C VAL A 118 11.57 -20.04 -24.53
N ALA A 119 10.61 -19.16 -24.78
CA ALA A 119 10.21 -18.76 -26.14
C ALA A 119 11.37 -18.10 -26.89
N LEU A 120 12.12 -17.22 -26.21
CA LEU A 120 13.30 -16.57 -26.79
C LEU A 120 14.38 -17.61 -27.15
N ASN A 121 14.67 -18.54 -26.27
CA ASN A 121 15.67 -19.59 -26.53
C ASN A 121 15.27 -20.50 -27.70
N ARG A 122 13.99 -20.83 -27.83
CA ARG A 122 13.49 -21.61 -28.96
C ARG A 122 13.65 -20.84 -30.28
N ALA A 123 13.35 -19.55 -30.26
CA ALA A 123 13.50 -18.70 -31.44
C ALA A 123 14.97 -18.60 -31.86
N LEU A 124 15.89 -18.43 -30.92
CA LEU A 124 17.32 -18.37 -31.18
C LEU A 124 17.82 -19.68 -31.75
N ASN A 125 17.44 -20.82 -31.19
CA ASN A 125 17.83 -22.15 -31.68
C ASN A 125 17.30 -22.37 -33.09
N HIS A 126 16.09 -21.96 -33.39
CA HIS A 126 15.50 -22.06 -34.71
C HIS A 126 16.26 -21.24 -35.78
N LEU A 127 16.71 -20.04 -35.38
CA LEU A 127 17.53 -19.19 -36.24
C LEU A 127 18.90 -19.81 -36.52
N GLU A 128 19.51 -20.45 -35.54
CA GLU A 128 20.79 -21.16 -35.71
C GLU A 128 20.65 -22.37 -36.68
N GLU A 129 19.56 -23.13 -36.56
CA GLU A 129 19.27 -24.23 -37.46
C GLU A 129 19.07 -23.76 -38.92
N LYS A 130 18.56 -22.59 -39.14
CA LYS A 130 18.37 -22.02 -40.48
C LYS A 130 19.64 -21.48 -41.12
N LYS A 131 20.69 -21.29 -40.37
CA LYS A 131 21.96 -20.74 -40.88
C LYS A 131 22.84 -21.80 -41.52
N ASP A 132 22.53 -23.06 -41.34
CA ASP A 132 23.20 -24.17 -41.97
C ASP A 132 22.45 -24.52 -43.27
#